data_f6f643657b137918c3676eece3c799f3
#
_entry.id   f6f643657b137918c3676eece3c799f3
#
_cell.length_a   1.000
_cell.length_b   1.000
_cell.length_c   1.000
_cell.angle_alpha   90.00
_cell.angle_beta   90.00
_cell.angle_gamma   90.00
#
_symmetry.space_group_name_H-M   'P 1'
#
loop_
_entity.id
_entity.type
_entity.pdbx_description
1 polymer ?
#
loop_
_entity_poly.entity_id
_entity_poly.type
_entity_poly.pdbx_seq_one_letter_code
_entity_poly.pdbx_strand_id
1 'polypeptide(L)'
;MINFHIITLFPESFSSYLGESILARAQKEKKIAVRFYDPRDFSKPTKIQAQKDKPYLRVDHKPYGGGPGMVMQALPVVKAIEKALTNARRKTKNSRKIKIVFLSPSGKQFDTQYAKESAQKYEHIIIICGRYEGIDARVKKIFKTEDVSVGPFVLTGGELAAMIMIDSVSRQVEGVLGDFDSLEETRAASPDVYTRPEVLVYKNKKYQVPKVLLSGNHKAIEEWRKGNIK
;
A
#
# COMPACT_ATOMS: atom_id res chain seq x y z
N MET A 1 1.00 -15.49 6.52
CA MET A 1 2.00 -14.57 5.91
C MET A 1 1.45 -14.01 4.60
N ILE A 2 1.41 -12.70 4.44
CA ILE A 2 0.99 -12.05 3.18
C ILE A 2 2.23 -11.67 2.38
N ASN A 3 2.19 -11.91 1.07
CA ASN A 3 3.26 -11.55 0.13
C ASN A 3 2.76 -10.46 -0.81
N PHE A 4 3.38 -9.29 -0.75
CA PHE A 4 3.15 -8.20 -1.68
C PHE A 4 4.16 -8.29 -2.85
N HIS A 5 3.65 -8.15 -4.07
CA HIS A 5 4.42 -8.14 -5.30
C HIS A 5 4.17 -6.81 -5.99
N ILE A 6 5.17 -5.94 -6.02
CA ILE A 6 5.02 -4.56 -6.48
C ILE A 6 5.63 -4.41 -7.87
N ILE A 7 4.80 -4.08 -8.84
CA ILE A 7 5.25 -3.74 -10.19
C ILE A 7 5.50 -2.24 -10.21
N THR A 8 6.76 -1.82 -10.28
CA THR A 8 7.14 -0.40 -10.18
C THR A 8 8.45 -0.11 -10.92
N LEU A 9 8.60 1.12 -11.42
CA LEU A 9 9.86 1.64 -11.94
C LEU A 9 10.80 2.18 -10.83
N PHE A 10 10.30 2.33 -9.61
CA PHE A 10 11.02 2.99 -8.53
C PHE A 10 10.98 2.18 -7.22
N PRO A 11 11.60 0.98 -7.18
CA PRO A 11 11.61 0.14 -5.98
C PRO A 11 12.24 0.86 -4.77
N GLU A 12 13.25 1.69 -5.00
CA GLU A 12 13.94 2.43 -3.93
C GLU A 12 13.02 3.42 -3.18
N SER A 13 11.91 3.87 -3.81
CA SER A 13 10.92 4.74 -3.15
C SER A 13 10.29 4.11 -1.91
N PHE A 14 10.35 2.80 -1.78
CA PHE A 14 9.75 2.04 -0.68
C PHE A 14 10.73 1.82 0.49
N SER A 15 12.02 1.97 0.26
CA SER A 15 13.06 1.50 1.18
C SER A 15 12.98 2.15 2.56
N SER A 16 12.78 3.47 2.63
CA SER A 16 12.71 4.20 3.89
C SER A 16 11.50 3.79 4.72
N TYR A 17 10.31 3.73 4.11
CA TYR A 17 9.08 3.47 4.84
C TYR A 17 8.94 2.00 5.25
N LEU A 18 9.21 1.08 4.33
CA LEU A 18 9.11 -0.36 4.61
C LEU A 18 10.28 -0.91 5.42
N GLY A 19 11.40 -0.18 5.47
CA GLY A 19 12.60 -0.55 6.22
C GLY A 19 12.59 -0.13 7.69
N GLU A 20 11.53 0.53 8.17
CA GLU A 20 11.48 1.10 9.51
C GLU A 20 10.31 0.56 10.35
N SER A 21 10.47 0.65 11.67
CA SER A 21 9.43 0.44 12.68
C SER A 21 8.66 -0.88 12.52
N ILE A 22 7.33 -0.81 12.51
CA ILE A 22 6.40 -1.96 12.52
C ILE A 22 6.55 -2.80 11.26
N LEU A 23 6.65 -2.16 10.08
CA LEU A 23 6.72 -2.87 8.81
C LEU A 23 8.06 -3.60 8.61
N ALA A 24 9.17 -3.00 9.07
CA ALA A 24 10.47 -3.68 9.08
C ALA A 24 10.45 -4.91 10.00
N ARG A 25 9.88 -4.79 11.21
CA ARG A 25 9.72 -5.90 12.14
C ARG A 25 8.84 -7.00 11.54
N ALA A 26 7.70 -6.64 10.95
CA ALA A 26 6.78 -7.60 10.32
C ALA A 26 7.44 -8.40 9.19
N GLN A 27 8.33 -7.77 8.41
CA GLN A 27 9.12 -8.45 7.38
C GLN A 27 10.16 -9.38 8.01
N LYS A 28 10.89 -8.92 9.04
CA LYS A 28 11.88 -9.72 9.77
C LYS A 28 11.26 -10.97 10.41
N GLU A 29 10.06 -10.81 10.98
CA GLU A 29 9.28 -11.88 11.59
C GLU A 29 8.51 -12.74 10.57
N LYS A 30 8.68 -12.47 9.27
CA LYS A 30 8.01 -13.21 8.18
C LYS A 30 6.47 -13.19 8.26
N LYS A 31 5.90 -12.15 8.85
CA LYS A 31 4.44 -11.93 8.84
C LYS A 31 4.00 -11.41 7.48
N ILE A 32 4.82 -10.55 6.87
CA ILE A 32 4.66 -10.04 5.51
C ILE A 32 5.97 -10.21 4.74
N ALA A 33 5.88 -10.16 3.41
CA ALA A 33 7.04 -10.07 2.53
C ALA A 33 6.71 -9.13 1.36
N VAL A 34 7.66 -8.27 0.98
CA VAL A 34 7.52 -7.37 -0.16
C VAL A 34 8.59 -7.71 -1.19
N ARG A 35 8.18 -7.78 -2.47
CA ARG A 35 9.07 -8.05 -3.61
C ARG A 35 8.74 -7.10 -4.74
N PHE A 36 9.78 -6.58 -5.36
CA PHE A 36 9.67 -5.63 -6.46
C PHE A 36 9.96 -6.31 -7.79
N TYR A 37 9.30 -5.81 -8.82
CA TYR A 37 9.45 -6.25 -10.20
C TYR A 37 9.49 -4.99 -11.06
N ASP A 38 10.66 -4.67 -11.58
CA ASP A 38 10.84 -3.52 -12.45
C ASP A 38 10.50 -3.91 -13.90
N PRO A 39 9.54 -3.24 -14.54
CA PRO A 39 9.24 -3.48 -15.95
C PRO A 39 10.45 -3.29 -16.88
N ARG A 40 11.45 -2.48 -16.49
CA ARG A 40 12.68 -2.29 -17.26
C ARG A 40 13.48 -3.58 -17.42
N ASP A 41 13.44 -4.49 -16.47
CA ASP A 41 14.14 -5.78 -16.54
C ASP A 41 13.61 -6.67 -17.67
N PHE A 42 12.43 -6.35 -18.20
CA PHE A 42 11.76 -7.08 -19.29
C PHE A 42 11.73 -6.30 -20.60
N SER A 43 12.37 -5.15 -20.65
CA SER A 43 12.54 -4.36 -21.87
C SER A 43 13.83 -4.77 -22.59
N LYS A 44 13.84 -4.67 -23.91
CA LYS A 44 15.05 -4.89 -24.70
C LYS A 44 15.66 -3.54 -25.08
N PRO A 45 16.98 -3.38 -24.98
CA PRO A 45 17.64 -2.19 -25.47
C PRO A 45 17.48 -2.12 -27.01
N THR A 46 17.33 -0.91 -27.54
CA THR A 46 17.45 -0.70 -29.00
C THR A 46 18.89 -0.97 -29.44
N LYS A 47 19.11 -1.20 -30.76
CA LYS A 47 20.46 -1.44 -31.33
C LYS A 47 21.46 -0.35 -30.89
N ILE A 48 21.05 0.93 -30.88
CA ILE A 48 21.88 2.06 -30.47
C ILE A 48 22.14 2.05 -28.95
N GLN A 49 21.15 1.66 -28.18
CA GLN A 49 21.28 1.58 -26.70
C GLN A 49 22.17 0.41 -26.27
N ALA A 50 22.12 -0.71 -27.01
CA ALA A 50 22.94 -1.89 -26.72
C ALA A 50 24.46 -1.64 -26.85
N GLN A 51 24.86 -0.55 -27.55
CA GLN A 51 26.25 -0.13 -27.68
C GLN A 51 26.77 0.71 -26.52
N LYS A 52 25.93 1.04 -25.53
CA LYS A 52 26.29 1.83 -24.35
C LYS A 52 26.58 0.93 -23.16
N ASP A 53 27.54 1.29 -22.32
CA ASP A 53 27.90 0.55 -21.09
C ASP A 53 26.71 0.40 -20.12
N LYS A 54 25.80 1.38 -20.10
CA LYS A 54 24.55 1.34 -19.34
C LYS A 54 23.39 1.72 -20.28
N PRO A 55 22.76 0.76 -20.97
CA PRO A 55 21.65 1.05 -21.87
C PRO A 55 20.43 1.55 -21.08
N TYR A 56 19.84 2.67 -21.51
CA TYR A 56 18.56 3.10 -21.01
C TYR A 56 17.44 2.19 -21.55
N LEU A 57 16.85 1.38 -20.69
CA LEU A 57 15.78 0.46 -21.05
C LEU A 57 14.44 1.20 -21.02
N ARG A 58 14.01 1.65 -22.19
CA ARG A 58 12.77 2.41 -22.34
C ARG A 58 11.56 1.53 -22.15
N VAL A 59 10.63 1.98 -21.29
CA VAL A 59 9.36 1.28 -20.98
C VAL A 59 8.12 2.12 -21.25
N ASP A 60 8.28 3.26 -21.91
CA ASP A 60 7.23 4.22 -22.22
C ASP A 60 7.20 4.58 -23.70
N HIS A 61 6.07 5.12 -24.17
CA HIS A 61 5.92 5.65 -25.53
C HIS A 61 4.83 6.74 -25.55
N LYS A 62 4.83 7.57 -26.61
CA LYS A 62 3.73 8.52 -26.83
C LYS A 62 2.40 7.77 -26.97
N PRO A 63 1.30 8.32 -26.43
CA PRO A 63 -0.01 7.69 -26.56
C PRO A 63 -0.49 7.68 -28.03
N TYR A 64 -1.23 6.66 -28.43
CA TYR A 64 -2.01 6.71 -29.65
C TYR A 64 -3.11 7.78 -29.51
N GLY A 65 -3.43 8.44 -30.60
CA GLY A 65 -4.40 9.54 -30.60
C GLY A 65 -3.79 10.90 -30.25
N GLY A 66 -2.47 10.95 -29.96
CA GLY A 66 -1.78 12.19 -29.60
C GLY A 66 -1.99 12.59 -28.13
N GLY A 67 -1.56 13.81 -27.79
CA GLY A 67 -1.61 14.36 -26.44
C GLY A 67 -0.24 14.48 -25.78
N PRO A 68 -0.16 15.19 -24.64
CA PRO A 68 1.06 15.34 -23.86
C PRO A 68 1.42 14.05 -23.12
N GLY A 69 2.65 14.00 -22.62
CA GLY A 69 3.11 12.92 -21.76
C GLY A 69 3.49 11.64 -22.47
N MET A 70 3.62 10.58 -21.69
CA MET A 70 4.04 9.25 -22.10
C MET A 70 3.11 8.21 -21.45
N VAL A 71 3.06 7.00 -22.02
CA VAL A 71 2.29 5.87 -21.48
C VAL A 71 3.24 4.68 -21.34
N MET A 72 3.17 3.98 -20.20
CA MET A 72 3.95 2.76 -19.97
C MET A 72 3.51 1.68 -20.96
N GLN A 73 4.48 1.04 -21.60
CA GLN A 73 4.25 0.00 -22.60
C GLN A 73 3.65 -1.27 -21.97
N ALA A 74 2.70 -1.91 -22.66
CA ALA A 74 2.05 -3.11 -22.16
C ALA A 74 3.04 -4.26 -21.93
N LEU A 75 3.90 -4.59 -22.89
CA LEU A 75 4.70 -5.82 -22.85
C LEU A 75 5.66 -5.91 -21.66
N PRO A 76 6.46 -4.87 -21.31
CA PRO A 76 7.30 -4.91 -20.13
C PRO A 76 6.49 -5.11 -18.84
N VAL A 77 5.35 -4.41 -18.69
CA VAL A 77 4.47 -4.54 -17.53
C VAL A 77 3.83 -5.93 -17.47
N VAL A 78 3.34 -6.47 -18.59
CA VAL A 78 2.79 -7.83 -18.67
C VAL A 78 3.81 -8.85 -18.18
N LYS A 79 5.05 -8.78 -18.66
CA LYS A 79 6.11 -9.72 -18.26
C LYS A 79 6.48 -9.60 -16.76
N ALA A 80 6.49 -8.39 -16.23
CA ALA A 80 6.70 -8.17 -14.79
C ALA A 80 5.59 -8.82 -13.95
N ILE A 81 4.33 -8.67 -14.38
CA ILE A 81 3.17 -9.31 -13.72
C ILE A 81 3.25 -10.84 -13.86
N GLU A 82 3.59 -11.37 -15.01
CA GLU A 82 3.77 -12.82 -15.22
C GLU A 82 4.84 -13.41 -14.30
N LYS A 83 5.95 -12.69 -14.12
CA LYS A 83 7.01 -13.09 -13.18
C LYS A 83 6.50 -13.08 -11.73
N ALA A 84 5.76 -12.05 -11.34
CA ALA A 84 5.13 -11.97 -10.01
C ALA A 84 4.15 -13.13 -9.80
N LEU A 85 3.28 -13.40 -10.77
CA LEU A 85 2.33 -14.53 -10.74
C LEU A 85 3.03 -15.88 -10.66
N THR A 86 4.11 -16.08 -11.41
CA THR A 86 4.90 -17.30 -11.36
C THR A 86 5.48 -17.52 -9.95
N ASN A 87 6.00 -16.46 -9.33
CA ASN A 87 6.54 -16.53 -7.97
C ASN A 87 5.43 -16.77 -6.92
N ALA A 88 4.25 -16.18 -7.09
CA ALA A 88 3.10 -16.42 -6.23
C ALA A 88 2.60 -17.88 -6.35
N ARG A 89 2.42 -18.39 -7.57
CA ARG A 89 1.94 -19.76 -7.84
C ARG A 89 2.88 -20.86 -7.37
N ARG A 90 4.17 -20.59 -7.23
CA ARG A 90 5.12 -21.52 -6.61
C ARG A 90 4.84 -21.75 -5.13
N LYS A 91 4.22 -20.77 -4.46
CA LYS A 91 3.95 -20.81 -3.02
C LYS A 91 2.51 -21.18 -2.69
N THR A 92 1.55 -20.87 -3.56
CA THR A 92 0.16 -21.28 -3.41
C THR A 92 -0.37 -21.91 -4.71
N LYS A 93 -0.99 -23.07 -4.58
CA LYS A 93 -1.67 -23.74 -5.71
C LYS A 93 -3.06 -23.16 -5.97
N ASN A 94 -3.61 -22.41 -5.02
CA ASN A 94 -4.94 -21.84 -5.12
C ASN A 94 -4.89 -20.43 -5.72
N SER A 95 -5.25 -20.31 -7.00
CA SER A 95 -5.27 -19.01 -7.70
C SER A 95 -6.24 -17.99 -7.07
N ARG A 96 -7.26 -18.44 -6.33
CA ARG A 96 -8.20 -17.54 -5.61
C ARG A 96 -7.53 -16.81 -4.45
N LYS A 97 -6.35 -17.25 -4.02
CA LYS A 97 -5.51 -16.62 -2.99
C LYS A 97 -4.56 -15.54 -3.55
N ILE A 98 -4.65 -15.26 -4.84
CA ILE A 98 -3.84 -14.24 -5.51
C ILE A 98 -4.76 -13.12 -5.98
N LYS A 99 -4.49 -11.89 -5.54
CA LYS A 99 -5.18 -10.66 -5.95
C LYS A 99 -4.27 -9.86 -6.86
N ILE A 100 -4.84 -9.26 -7.92
CA ILE A 100 -4.12 -8.30 -8.79
C ILE A 100 -4.86 -6.97 -8.71
N VAL A 101 -4.16 -5.95 -8.24
CA VAL A 101 -4.66 -4.59 -8.05
C VAL A 101 -3.96 -3.66 -9.03
N PHE A 102 -4.75 -2.88 -9.73
CA PHE A 102 -4.28 -1.79 -10.59
C PHE A 102 -4.61 -0.47 -9.89
N LEU A 103 -3.58 0.29 -9.53
CA LEU A 103 -3.79 1.59 -8.86
C LEU A 103 -4.24 2.64 -9.86
N SER A 104 -5.39 3.23 -9.60
CA SER A 104 -6.02 4.23 -10.47
C SER A 104 -6.87 5.20 -9.65
N PRO A 105 -6.80 6.52 -9.91
CA PRO A 105 -7.66 7.49 -9.21
C PRO A 105 -9.16 7.25 -9.40
N SER A 106 -9.56 6.60 -10.51
CA SER A 106 -10.95 6.28 -10.82
C SER A 106 -11.38 4.88 -10.34
N GLY A 107 -10.52 4.18 -9.59
CA GLY A 107 -10.81 2.85 -9.08
C GLY A 107 -11.80 2.84 -7.90
N LYS A 108 -12.16 1.63 -7.46
CA LYS A 108 -12.91 1.43 -6.23
C LYS A 108 -12.14 2.04 -5.05
N GLN A 109 -12.81 2.75 -4.17
CA GLN A 109 -12.19 3.34 -2.99
C GLN A 109 -11.63 2.25 -2.08
N PHE A 110 -10.35 2.38 -1.73
CA PHE A 110 -9.68 1.59 -0.70
C PHE A 110 -10.05 2.15 0.68
N ASP A 111 -10.50 1.28 1.56
CA ASP A 111 -10.88 1.58 2.93
C ASP A 111 -10.40 0.47 3.89
N THR A 112 -10.68 0.64 5.17
CA THR A 112 -10.34 -0.34 6.21
C THR A 112 -11.00 -1.70 5.97
N GLN A 113 -12.24 -1.72 5.48
CA GLN A 113 -12.93 -2.97 5.18
C GLN A 113 -12.25 -3.73 4.04
N TYR A 114 -11.84 -3.01 2.99
CA TYR A 114 -11.05 -3.59 1.90
C TYR A 114 -9.73 -4.18 2.40
N ALA A 115 -9.04 -3.48 3.32
CA ALA A 115 -7.79 -3.95 3.92
C ALA A 115 -8.00 -5.24 4.73
N LYS A 116 -9.03 -5.29 5.58
CA LYS A 116 -9.43 -6.48 6.36
C LYS A 116 -9.71 -7.68 5.47
N GLU A 117 -10.56 -7.48 4.46
CA GLU A 117 -10.90 -8.53 3.52
C GLU A 117 -9.68 -9.01 2.74
N SER A 118 -8.78 -8.11 2.35
CA SER A 118 -7.57 -8.46 1.63
C SER A 118 -6.64 -9.31 2.49
N ALA A 119 -6.46 -8.96 3.77
CA ALA A 119 -5.63 -9.72 4.70
C ALA A 119 -6.17 -11.14 4.97
N GLN A 120 -7.49 -11.30 5.01
CA GLN A 120 -8.14 -12.58 5.27
C GLN A 120 -8.20 -13.49 4.04
N LYS A 121 -8.47 -12.91 2.87
CA LYS A 121 -8.76 -13.67 1.65
C LYS A 121 -7.52 -14.06 0.85
N TYR A 122 -6.45 -13.23 0.87
CA TYR A 122 -5.34 -13.38 -0.06
C TYR A 122 -4.01 -13.69 0.66
N GLU A 123 -3.22 -14.55 0.05
CA GLU A 123 -1.85 -14.86 0.44
C GLU A 123 -0.82 -14.05 -0.38
N HIS A 124 -1.23 -13.63 -1.58
CA HIS A 124 -0.42 -12.85 -2.51
C HIS A 124 -1.25 -11.70 -3.07
N ILE A 125 -0.71 -10.49 -2.99
CA ILE A 125 -1.30 -9.26 -3.55
C ILE A 125 -0.30 -8.66 -4.51
N ILE A 126 -0.63 -8.63 -5.79
CA ILE A 126 0.16 -8.00 -6.85
C ILE A 126 -0.38 -6.59 -7.04
N ILE A 127 0.44 -5.57 -6.82
CA ILE A 127 0.06 -4.16 -6.92
C ILE A 127 0.82 -3.55 -8.09
N ILE A 128 0.09 -2.95 -9.03
CA ILE A 128 0.64 -2.35 -10.24
C ILE A 128 0.65 -0.84 -10.07
N CYS A 129 1.87 -0.26 -10.01
CA CYS A 129 2.10 1.17 -9.89
C CYS A 129 2.28 1.79 -11.28
N GLY A 130 1.32 2.63 -11.69
CA GLY A 130 1.42 3.42 -12.91
C GLY A 130 2.30 4.65 -12.74
N ARG A 131 2.90 5.10 -13.84
CA ARG A 131 3.62 6.37 -13.98
C ARG A 131 3.19 7.09 -15.25
N TYR A 132 3.59 8.33 -15.40
CA TYR A 132 3.25 9.19 -16.55
C TYR A 132 1.73 9.37 -16.70
N GLU A 133 1.20 9.27 -17.91
CA GLU A 133 -0.26 9.30 -18.19
C GLU A 133 -0.96 7.97 -17.88
N GLY A 134 -0.21 6.97 -17.37
CA GLY A 134 -0.71 5.66 -17.00
C GLY A 134 -0.02 4.51 -17.71
N ILE A 135 -0.69 3.37 -17.71
CA ILE A 135 -0.23 2.12 -18.29
C ILE A 135 -1.17 1.75 -19.45
N ASP A 136 -0.63 1.21 -20.51
CA ASP A 136 -1.41 0.72 -21.66
C ASP A 136 -2.58 -0.16 -21.20
N ALA A 137 -3.79 0.21 -21.60
CA ALA A 137 -5.04 -0.40 -21.16
C ALA A 137 -5.16 -1.90 -21.48
N ARG A 138 -4.35 -2.41 -22.42
CA ARG A 138 -4.30 -3.84 -22.76
C ARG A 138 -3.84 -4.70 -21.57
N VAL A 139 -3.06 -4.16 -20.65
CA VAL A 139 -2.66 -4.85 -19.40
C VAL A 139 -3.88 -5.28 -18.59
N LYS A 140 -4.87 -4.39 -18.41
CA LYS A 140 -6.10 -4.71 -17.67
C LYS A 140 -6.95 -5.77 -18.38
N LYS A 141 -6.91 -5.82 -19.73
CA LYS A 141 -7.64 -6.83 -20.50
C LYS A 141 -7.02 -8.22 -20.38
N ILE A 142 -5.68 -8.28 -20.26
CA ILE A 142 -4.93 -9.55 -20.15
C ILE A 142 -5.10 -10.15 -18.74
N PHE A 143 -4.95 -9.32 -17.72
CA PHE A 143 -5.07 -9.74 -16.32
C PHE A 143 -6.36 -9.14 -15.74
N LYS A 144 -7.30 -9.93 -15.32
CA LYS A 144 -8.52 -9.46 -14.62
C LYS A 144 -8.13 -8.69 -13.35
N THR A 145 -7.69 -7.44 -13.52
CA THR A 145 -7.27 -6.57 -12.42
C THR A 145 -8.48 -5.91 -11.78
N GLU A 146 -8.38 -5.56 -10.51
CA GLU A 146 -9.30 -4.65 -9.84
C GLU A 146 -8.65 -3.26 -9.78
N ASP A 147 -9.34 -2.27 -10.30
CA ASP A 147 -8.90 -0.86 -10.20
C ASP A 147 -9.21 -0.34 -8.80
N VAL A 148 -8.20 0.20 -8.11
CA VAL A 148 -8.31 0.68 -6.74
C VAL A 148 -7.75 2.08 -6.61
N SER A 149 -8.49 2.94 -5.90
CA SER A 149 -8.12 4.32 -5.56
C SER A 149 -7.90 4.45 -4.06
N VAL A 150 -6.87 5.17 -3.65
CA VAL A 150 -6.60 5.48 -2.23
C VAL A 150 -7.20 6.82 -1.79
N GLY A 151 -7.86 7.54 -2.67
CA GLY A 151 -8.51 8.80 -2.35
C GLY A 151 -8.92 9.61 -3.58
N PRO A 152 -9.70 10.67 -3.40
CA PRO A 152 -10.19 11.52 -4.48
C PRO A 152 -9.15 12.57 -4.91
N PHE A 153 -7.94 12.12 -5.22
CA PHE A 153 -6.82 12.95 -5.65
C PHE A 153 -5.91 12.20 -6.61
N VAL A 154 -5.11 12.92 -7.37
CA VAL A 154 -4.13 12.36 -8.30
C VAL A 154 -2.74 12.46 -7.68
N LEU A 155 -1.99 11.37 -7.73
CA LEU A 155 -0.58 11.28 -7.32
C LEU A 155 0.32 11.27 -8.55
N THR A 156 1.60 11.59 -8.38
CA THR A 156 2.62 11.53 -9.44
C THR A 156 2.93 10.10 -9.91
N GLY A 157 2.47 9.10 -9.18
CA GLY A 157 2.63 7.67 -9.49
C GLY A 157 1.96 6.79 -8.46
N GLY A 158 1.96 5.48 -8.72
CA GLY A 158 1.29 4.50 -7.87
C GLY A 158 2.04 4.09 -6.60
N GLU A 159 3.31 4.48 -6.44
CA GLU A 159 4.16 3.97 -5.35
C GLU A 159 3.65 4.36 -3.97
N LEU A 160 3.26 5.63 -3.78
CA LEU A 160 2.70 6.08 -2.49
C LEU A 160 1.37 5.38 -2.18
N ALA A 161 0.50 5.22 -3.18
CA ALA A 161 -0.74 4.48 -3.03
C ALA A 161 -0.49 3.00 -2.67
N ALA A 162 0.53 2.37 -3.26
CA ALA A 162 0.94 1.02 -2.90
C ALA A 162 1.42 0.93 -1.45
N MET A 163 2.19 1.91 -0.96
CA MET A 163 2.63 1.96 0.44
C MET A 163 1.45 2.08 1.40
N ILE A 164 0.45 2.91 1.10
CA ILE A 164 -0.80 3.02 1.88
C ILE A 164 -1.50 1.65 1.97
N MET A 165 -1.62 0.94 0.85
CA MET A 165 -2.24 -0.38 0.83
C MET A 165 -1.42 -1.41 1.62
N ILE A 166 -0.09 -1.44 1.45
CA ILE A 166 0.79 -2.36 2.17
C ILE A 166 0.66 -2.14 3.67
N ASP A 167 0.72 -0.90 4.14
CA ASP A 167 0.60 -0.56 5.56
C ASP A 167 -0.75 -1.02 6.10
N SER A 168 -1.83 -0.52 5.51
CA SER A 168 -3.19 -0.77 5.99
C SER A 168 -3.55 -2.27 5.99
N VAL A 169 -3.15 -3.03 4.96
CA VAL A 169 -3.36 -4.48 4.93
C VAL A 169 -2.47 -5.20 5.94
N SER A 170 -1.22 -4.76 6.12
CA SER A 170 -0.27 -5.37 7.07
C SER A 170 -0.76 -5.24 8.51
N ARG A 171 -1.37 -4.11 8.89
CA ARG A 171 -1.98 -3.92 10.22
C ARG A 171 -3.05 -4.96 10.55
N GLN A 172 -3.73 -5.51 9.54
CA GLN A 172 -4.77 -6.53 9.69
C GLN A 172 -4.21 -7.96 9.82
N VAL A 173 -2.89 -8.13 9.72
CA VAL A 173 -2.22 -9.43 9.88
C VAL A 173 -1.89 -9.64 11.35
N GLU A 174 -2.34 -10.76 11.92
CA GLU A 174 -2.09 -11.12 13.30
C GLU A 174 -0.58 -11.09 13.63
N GLY A 175 -0.26 -10.43 14.75
CA GLY A 175 1.10 -10.29 15.27
C GLY A 175 1.97 -9.25 14.54
N VAL A 176 1.42 -8.44 13.63
CA VAL A 176 2.12 -7.26 13.06
C VAL A 176 2.06 -6.11 14.05
N LEU A 177 0.91 -5.81 14.61
CA LEU A 177 0.77 -4.95 15.79
C LEU A 177 1.04 -5.79 17.05
N GLY A 178 1.60 -5.17 18.09
CA GLY A 178 2.01 -5.88 19.31
C GLY A 178 0.84 -6.55 20.05
N ASP A 179 -0.33 -5.95 20.02
CA ASP A 179 -1.58 -6.48 20.56
C ASP A 179 -2.64 -6.34 19.46
N PHE A 180 -3.30 -7.44 19.11
CA PHE A 180 -4.35 -7.41 18.07
C PHE A 180 -5.56 -6.60 18.53
N ASP A 181 -5.82 -6.55 19.86
CA ASP A 181 -6.80 -5.65 20.44
C ASP A 181 -6.41 -4.16 20.34
N SER A 182 -5.18 -3.85 19.85
CA SER A 182 -4.77 -2.47 19.55
C SER A 182 -5.24 -1.95 18.20
N LEU A 183 -6.00 -2.72 17.42
CA LEU A 183 -6.65 -2.22 16.22
C LEU A 183 -7.67 -1.15 16.60
N GLU A 184 -7.34 0.10 16.35
CA GLU A 184 -8.19 1.27 16.65
C GLU A 184 -9.57 1.15 16.00
N GLU A 185 -9.65 0.45 14.86
CA GLU A 185 -10.88 0.20 14.11
C GLU A 185 -11.88 -0.71 14.84
N THR A 186 -11.44 -1.44 15.87
CA THR A 186 -12.30 -2.32 16.69
C THR A 186 -12.71 -1.70 18.02
N ARG A 187 -12.10 -0.57 18.39
CA ARG A 187 -12.39 0.16 19.62
C ARG A 187 -13.23 1.40 19.35
N ALA A 188 -14.05 1.77 20.31
CA ALA A 188 -14.58 3.13 20.41
C ALA A 188 -13.40 4.07 20.74
N ALA A 189 -12.59 4.42 19.76
CA ALA A 189 -11.48 5.34 19.95
C ALA A 189 -12.01 6.77 19.91
N SER A 190 -11.87 7.49 21.02
CA SER A 190 -11.99 8.96 21.00
C SER A 190 -10.91 9.53 20.09
N PRO A 191 -11.21 10.49 19.20
CA PRO A 191 -10.21 11.20 18.44
C PRO A 191 -9.18 11.91 19.33
N ASP A 192 -9.60 12.27 20.55
CA ASP A 192 -8.76 12.95 21.53
C ASP A 192 -8.15 11.94 22.50
N VAL A 193 -6.83 11.82 22.48
CA VAL A 193 -6.06 10.99 23.41
C VAL A 193 -5.18 11.87 24.28
N TYR A 194 -5.01 11.49 25.54
CA TYR A 194 -4.23 12.23 26.52
C TYR A 194 -3.17 11.34 27.16
N THR A 195 -2.02 11.93 27.46
CA THR A 195 -0.91 11.28 28.18
C THR A 195 -0.40 12.18 29.32
N ARG A 196 0.62 11.75 30.03
CA ARG A 196 1.25 12.50 31.14
C ARG A 196 2.05 13.69 30.59
N PRO A 197 2.12 14.81 31.36
CA PRO A 197 1.56 15.02 32.69
C PRO A 197 0.05 15.34 32.65
N GLU A 198 -0.65 15.21 33.82
CA GLU A 198 -2.06 15.54 33.96
C GLU A 198 -2.38 17.00 33.64
N VAL A 199 -1.46 17.91 33.98
CA VAL A 199 -1.55 19.34 33.69
C VAL A 199 -0.33 19.77 32.88
N LEU A 200 -0.56 20.16 31.64
CA LEU A 200 0.46 20.81 30.82
C LEU A 200 0.37 22.32 30.96
N VAL A 201 1.46 22.97 31.39
CA VAL A 201 1.56 24.43 31.42
C VAL A 201 2.32 24.93 30.21
N TYR A 202 1.67 25.79 29.41
CA TYR A 202 2.28 26.43 28.23
C TYR A 202 1.90 27.90 28.16
N LYS A 203 2.88 28.79 28.09
CA LYS A 203 2.71 30.26 28.05
C LYS A 203 1.74 30.75 29.17
N ASN A 204 1.98 30.32 30.39
CA ASN A 204 1.18 30.64 31.60
C ASN A 204 -0.29 30.15 31.56
N LYS A 205 -0.68 29.34 30.56
CA LYS A 205 -1.99 28.70 30.53
C LYS A 205 -1.85 27.23 30.90
N LYS A 206 -2.87 26.74 31.65
CA LYS A 206 -2.96 25.34 32.08
C LYS A 206 -3.90 24.58 31.15
N TYR A 207 -3.44 23.46 30.64
CA TYR A 207 -4.19 22.52 29.82
C TYR A 207 -4.29 21.21 30.59
N GLN A 208 -5.49 20.80 30.94
CA GLN A 208 -5.73 19.66 31.85
C GLN A 208 -6.31 18.48 31.08
N VAL A 209 -5.94 17.28 31.51
CA VAL A 209 -6.60 16.04 31.06
C VAL A 209 -8.04 16.05 31.61
N PRO A 210 -9.06 15.65 30.84
CA PRO A 210 -10.42 15.52 31.29
C PRO A 210 -10.52 14.66 32.55
N LYS A 211 -11.18 15.16 33.60
CA LYS A 211 -11.28 14.48 34.90
C LYS A 211 -11.84 13.07 34.80
N VAL A 212 -12.73 12.80 33.83
CA VAL A 212 -13.31 11.47 33.62
C VAL A 212 -12.23 10.44 33.30
N LEU A 213 -11.17 10.83 32.56
CA LEU A 213 -10.07 9.93 32.22
C LEU A 213 -9.15 9.59 33.39
N LEU A 214 -9.20 10.40 34.46
CA LEU A 214 -8.43 10.23 35.68
C LEU A 214 -9.23 9.50 36.79
N SER A 215 -10.53 9.27 36.56
CA SER A 215 -11.44 8.74 37.58
C SER A 215 -11.28 7.25 37.89
N GLY A 216 -10.62 6.48 37.01
CA GLY A 216 -10.59 5.01 37.13
C GLY A 216 -11.93 4.32 36.83
N ASN A 217 -13.00 5.07 36.57
CA ASN A 217 -14.30 4.52 36.23
C ASN A 217 -14.36 4.13 34.73
N HIS A 218 -14.10 2.86 34.45
CA HIS A 218 -14.02 2.34 33.08
C HIS A 218 -15.29 2.60 32.26
N LYS A 219 -16.48 2.49 32.89
CA LYS A 219 -17.75 2.75 32.20
C LYS A 219 -17.88 4.21 31.77
N ALA A 220 -17.60 5.15 32.68
CA ALA A 220 -17.65 6.58 32.37
C ALA A 220 -16.58 6.97 31.32
N ILE A 221 -15.39 6.37 31.40
CA ILE A 221 -14.33 6.57 30.41
C ILE A 221 -14.77 6.07 29.02
N GLU A 222 -15.40 4.91 28.94
CA GLU A 222 -15.88 4.35 27.67
C GLU A 222 -17.01 5.18 27.06
N GLU A 223 -17.97 5.63 27.88
CA GLU A 223 -19.04 6.54 27.46
C GLU A 223 -18.47 7.88 26.94
N TRP A 224 -17.49 8.45 27.64
CA TRP A 224 -16.81 9.67 27.21
C TRP A 224 -16.10 9.48 25.86
N ARG A 225 -15.42 8.35 25.65
CA ARG A 225 -14.77 8.02 24.38
C ARG A 225 -15.78 7.93 23.24
N LYS A 226 -16.94 7.28 23.46
CA LYS A 226 -18.02 7.16 22.48
C LYS A 226 -18.65 8.52 22.16
N GLY A 227 -18.83 9.38 23.15
CA GLY A 227 -19.44 10.71 22.98
C GLY A 227 -18.57 11.72 22.23
N ASN A 228 -17.27 11.49 22.12
CA ASN A 228 -16.34 12.34 21.39
C ASN A 228 -16.04 11.86 19.95
N ILE A 229 -16.73 10.83 19.48
CA ILE A 229 -16.68 10.42 18.07
C ILE A 229 -17.57 11.39 17.28
N LYS A 230 -16.96 12.27 16.47
CA LYS A 230 -17.66 13.14 15.52
C LYS A 230 -17.95 12.42 14.22
#